data_bca9728491c86a34c4f681923083ffe8
#
_entry.id   bca9728491c86a34c4f681923083ffe8
#
_cell.length_a   1.000
_cell.length_b   1.000
_cell.length_c   1.000
_cell.angle_alpha   90.00
_cell.angle_beta   90.00
_cell.angle_gamma   90.00
#
_symmetry.space_group_name_H-M   'P 1'
#
loop_
_entity.id
_entity.type
_entity.pdbx_description
1 polymer ?
#
loop_
_entity_poly.entity_id
_entity_poly.type
_entity_poly.pdbx_seq_one_letter_code
_entity_poly.pdbx_strand_id
1 'polypeptide(L)'
;MKLKKILAVVLSLLMVLSFAACTKAPVEENGSDVDESNVNSENAGSFEKEGVLKIGGIGPLTGDAALYGNAVKYGAELAVKEINAAGGINGYEVEYKMEDDMHDAEKSVNAYGALKDWGMQMLMGTVTSVPCTAVSNEAANDNMFLLTPSGSAVECLQAGDTLFRVCFSDPNQGIASADYIANNNVAKKIGIIFNSSDVYSTGIKDKFVEQAAVKGLEIVATEAFTNDSATDFTAQLTNIKSKGAELVFLPIYTAPASLILQQANTMGFAPIFFGCDGLDGILSVENFDASLAEGVMLLTPFVANATDAATVNFVKGFKEISDEKYLNQFAADAYDAIYAIKAAAEKANVTPEMDVAATGDAMKAAMLEISIDGVTGAGITWTADGEPSKEPKAVKIVNGEYVAP
;
A
#
# COMPACT_ATOMS: atom_id res chain seq x y z
N MET A 1 57.14 17.91 16.67
CA MET A 1 57.25 18.32 18.11
C MET A 1 55.92 18.10 18.77
N LYS A 2 55.87 17.02 19.55
CA LYS A 2 55.58 16.99 21.00
C LYS A 2 54.17 17.46 21.34
N LEU A 3 53.35 16.62 21.80
CA LEU A 3 53.11 15.91 23.08
C LEU A 3 51.73 16.32 23.59
N LYS A 4 50.79 15.50 23.91
CA LYS A 4 50.51 14.52 24.98
C LYS A 4 49.16 13.90 24.69
N LYS A 5 48.90 12.70 24.49
CA LYS A 5 48.94 11.46 25.30
C LYS A 5 48.59 11.63 26.77
N ILE A 6 47.67 10.77 27.18
CA ILE A 6 47.37 10.27 28.53
C ILE A 6 46.20 10.97 29.23
N LEU A 7 45.02 10.30 29.30
CA LEU A 7 44.59 9.58 30.50
C LEU A 7 43.43 8.65 30.18
N ALA A 8 43.75 7.40 30.07
CA ALA A 8 42.83 6.29 30.23
C ALA A 8 42.98 5.78 31.67
N VAL A 9 41.99 5.04 32.09
CA VAL A 9 42.06 3.98 33.13
C VAL A 9 41.58 4.38 34.54
N VAL A 10 40.67 3.51 34.97
CA VAL A 10 40.30 3.09 36.34
C VAL A 10 39.19 3.82 37.04
N LEU A 11 38.00 3.20 37.01
CA LEU A 11 37.43 2.69 38.25
C LEU A 11 36.49 1.54 37.98
N SER A 12 37.03 0.34 38.03
CA SER A 12 36.31 -0.90 38.27
C SER A 12 36.28 -1.22 39.76
N LEU A 13 35.27 -1.89 40.19
CA LEU A 13 35.17 -2.70 41.40
C LEU A 13 34.77 -1.98 42.68
N LEU A 14 33.59 -2.24 43.17
CA LEU A 14 33.38 -2.83 44.50
C LEU A 14 31.95 -3.40 44.62
N MET A 15 31.89 -4.71 44.50
CA MET A 15 30.88 -5.55 45.11
C MET A 15 31.04 -5.52 46.61
N VAL A 16 29.97 -5.46 47.40
CA VAL A 16 29.86 -6.18 48.65
C VAL A 16 28.43 -6.68 48.84
N LEU A 17 28.34 -7.98 48.92
CA LEU A 17 27.23 -8.74 49.44
C LEU A 17 26.94 -8.38 50.89
N SER A 18 25.66 -8.38 51.27
CA SER A 18 25.28 -8.63 52.65
C SER A 18 24.06 -9.56 52.66
N PHE A 19 24.31 -10.80 52.90
CA PHE A 19 23.35 -11.78 53.46
C PHE A 19 23.14 -11.44 54.91
N ALA A 20 21.91 -11.38 55.36
CA ALA A 20 21.56 -11.72 56.75
C ALA A 20 20.21 -12.37 56.80
N ALA A 21 20.22 -13.53 57.35
CA ALA A 21 19.14 -14.48 57.48
C ALA A 21 18.42 -14.33 58.83
N CYS A 22 17.27 -14.97 58.89
CA CYS A 22 16.53 -15.49 60.04
C CYS A 22 15.77 -14.49 60.90
N THR A 23 14.47 -14.74 61.17
CA THR A 23 13.99 -15.84 61.98
C THR A 23 12.50 -16.02 61.84
N LYS A 24 12.05 -17.26 61.90
CA LYS A 24 10.66 -17.75 62.01
C LYS A 24 10.12 -17.50 63.42
N ALA A 25 8.83 -17.25 63.50
CA ALA A 25 7.92 -17.87 64.50
C ALA A 25 6.45 -17.60 64.10
N PRO A 26 5.46 -18.37 64.55
CA PRO A 26 4.52 -19.01 63.67
C PRO A 26 3.03 -18.65 63.93
N VAL A 27 2.19 -18.99 62.92
CA VAL A 27 0.81 -19.54 62.96
C VAL A 27 -0.34 -18.62 63.42
N GLU A 28 -1.28 -18.39 62.52
CA GLU A 28 -2.62 -18.94 62.61
C GLU A 28 -3.30 -18.95 61.25
N GLU A 29 -3.83 -20.10 60.88
CA GLU A 29 -4.68 -20.35 59.73
C GLU A 29 -6.01 -19.58 59.86
N ASN A 30 -6.42 -18.92 58.80
CA ASN A 30 -7.82 -18.93 58.40
C ASN A 30 -7.90 -18.76 56.87
N GLY A 31 -8.42 -19.81 56.26
CA GLY A 31 -8.59 -19.93 54.82
C GLY A 31 -9.62 -18.94 54.28
N SER A 32 -9.26 -18.40 53.15
CA SER A 32 -10.17 -18.12 52.07
C SER A 32 -9.34 -18.21 50.80
N ASP A 33 -9.57 -19.26 50.03
CA ASP A 33 -9.13 -19.43 48.67
C ASP A 33 -9.55 -18.19 47.87
N VAL A 34 -8.57 -17.42 47.43
CA VAL A 34 -8.73 -16.47 46.32
C VAL A 34 -7.91 -17.04 45.19
N ASP A 35 -8.63 -17.61 44.25
CA ASP A 35 -8.21 -18.11 42.97
C ASP A 35 -7.53 -16.97 42.18
N GLU A 36 -6.18 -16.93 42.16
CA GLU A 36 -5.38 -16.11 41.28
C GLU A 36 -5.26 -16.77 39.90
N SER A 37 -6.38 -16.90 39.22
CA SER A 37 -6.38 -17.23 37.80
C SER A 37 -7.59 -16.59 37.11
N ASN A 38 -7.54 -15.30 36.93
CA ASN A 38 -8.37 -14.63 35.92
C ASN A 38 -7.79 -13.28 35.54
N VAL A 39 -6.64 -13.28 34.83
CA VAL A 39 -6.30 -12.15 33.99
C VAL A 39 -7.08 -12.38 32.71
N ASN A 40 -8.12 -11.58 32.56
CA ASN A 40 -8.99 -11.49 31.41
C ASN A 40 -8.19 -11.47 30.10
N SER A 41 -8.19 -12.58 29.37
CA SER A 41 -8.04 -12.61 27.94
C SER A 41 -9.46 -12.42 27.37
N GLU A 42 -9.90 -11.18 27.29
CA GLU A 42 -11.14 -10.84 26.60
C GLU A 42 -10.93 -10.97 25.08
N ASN A 43 -11.69 -11.88 24.48
CA ASN A 43 -11.94 -12.06 23.06
C ASN A 43 -10.79 -12.50 22.15
N ALA A 44 -10.16 -13.64 22.42
CA ALA A 44 -9.68 -14.49 21.34
C ALA A 44 -10.90 -15.26 20.79
N GLY A 45 -11.32 -15.02 19.55
CA GLY A 45 -12.32 -15.85 18.88
C GLY A 45 -11.90 -17.32 18.99
N SER A 46 -12.81 -18.21 19.39
CA SER A 46 -12.51 -19.64 19.38
C SER A 46 -12.57 -20.11 17.93
N PHE A 47 -11.42 -20.45 17.35
CA PHE A 47 -11.37 -21.08 16.04
C PHE A 47 -11.94 -22.50 16.11
N GLU A 48 -12.66 -22.91 15.08
CA GLU A 48 -13.30 -24.23 15.05
C GLU A 48 -12.30 -25.35 14.77
N LYS A 49 -11.16 -25.01 14.16
CA LYS A 49 -10.14 -25.95 13.69
C LYS A 49 -8.74 -25.56 14.18
N GLU A 50 -7.91 -26.58 14.39
CA GLU A 50 -6.49 -26.40 14.68
C GLU A 50 -5.72 -26.11 13.39
N GLY A 51 -4.71 -25.22 13.46
CA GLY A 51 -3.89 -24.79 12.33
C GLY A 51 -4.05 -23.32 12.00
N VAL A 52 -3.14 -22.80 11.21
CA VAL A 52 -3.05 -21.37 10.87
C VAL A 52 -2.86 -21.21 9.37
N LEU A 53 -3.67 -20.36 8.76
CA LEU A 53 -3.47 -19.90 7.38
C LEU A 53 -2.55 -18.68 7.37
N LYS A 54 -1.45 -18.77 6.62
CA LYS A 54 -0.41 -17.73 6.60
C LYS A 54 -0.47 -16.92 5.32
N ILE A 55 -0.75 -15.62 5.47
CA ILE A 55 -0.75 -14.64 4.39
C ILE A 55 0.49 -13.77 4.54
N GLY A 56 1.37 -13.77 3.53
CA GLY A 56 2.51 -12.86 3.46
C GLY A 56 2.11 -11.50 2.90
N GLY A 57 2.84 -10.47 3.29
CA GLY A 57 2.79 -9.13 2.70
C GLY A 57 4.19 -8.63 2.38
N ILE A 58 4.35 -7.87 1.31
CA ILE A 58 5.61 -7.23 0.93
C ILE A 58 5.31 -5.80 0.49
N GLY A 59 6.07 -4.83 0.97
CA GLY A 59 5.95 -3.46 0.52
C GLY A 59 6.87 -2.51 1.29
N PRO A 60 7.01 -1.25 0.85
CA PRO A 60 7.92 -0.29 1.43
C PRO A 60 7.42 0.21 2.78
N LEU A 61 7.97 -0.32 3.88
CA LEU A 61 7.67 0.16 5.24
C LEU A 61 8.59 1.30 5.66
N THR A 62 9.73 1.46 4.97
CA THR A 62 10.70 2.54 5.17
C THR A 62 11.07 3.19 3.83
N GLY A 63 11.71 4.39 3.86
CA GLY A 63 12.11 5.14 2.68
C GLY A 63 10.98 6.02 2.09
N ASP A 64 11.21 6.55 0.88
CA ASP A 64 10.36 7.57 0.24
C ASP A 64 8.95 7.07 -0.13
N ALA A 65 8.77 5.76 -0.27
CA ALA A 65 7.49 5.13 -0.55
C ALA A 65 6.78 4.55 0.69
N ALA A 66 7.32 4.80 1.91
CA ALA A 66 6.80 4.23 3.15
C ALA A 66 5.33 4.59 3.45
N LEU A 67 4.84 5.70 2.90
CA LEU A 67 3.45 6.11 3.04
C LEU A 67 2.50 5.04 2.49
N TYR A 68 2.83 4.46 1.34
CA TYR A 68 2.02 3.43 0.68
C TYR A 68 2.08 2.08 1.42
N GLY A 69 3.30 1.62 1.73
CA GLY A 69 3.50 0.33 2.40
C GLY A 69 2.87 0.28 3.79
N ASN A 70 3.01 1.36 4.58
CA ASN A 70 2.37 1.42 5.90
C ASN A 70 0.84 1.49 5.79
N ALA A 71 0.29 2.19 4.79
CA ALA A 71 -1.15 2.18 4.53
C ALA A 71 -1.66 0.77 4.24
N VAL A 72 -1.00 0.05 3.32
CA VAL A 72 -1.31 -1.36 3.00
C VAL A 72 -1.21 -2.26 4.22
N LYS A 73 -0.13 -2.12 5.01
CA LYS A 73 0.07 -2.89 6.24
C LYS A 73 -1.12 -2.77 7.20
N TYR A 74 -1.49 -1.54 7.53
CA TYR A 74 -2.57 -1.32 8.50
C TYR A 74 -3.94 -1.68 7.93
N GLY A 75 -4.18 -1.48 6.63
CA GLY A 75 -5.41 -1.95 5.97
C GLY A 75 -5.56 -3.48 6.05
N ALA A 76 -4.48 -4.21 5.77
CA ALA A 76 -4.45 -5.67 5.88
C ALA A 76 -4.59 -6.16 7.33
N GLU A 77 -3.87 -5.54 8.29
CA GLU A 77 -3.95 -5.90 9.71
C GLU A 77 -5.36 -5.69 10.26
N LEU A 78 -6.07 -4.62 9.84
CA LEU A 78 -7.47 -4.40 10.22
C LEU A 78 -8.35 -5.54 9.70
N ALA A 79 -8.26 -5.87 8.42
CA ALA A 79 -9.05 -6.94 7.82
C ALA A 79 -8.80 -8.29 8.50
N VAL A 80 -7.53 -8.64 8.75
CA VAL A 80 -7.17 -9.89 9.44
C VAL A 80 -7.72 -9.92 10.87
N LYS A 81 -7.62 -8.80 11.61
CA LYS A 81 -8.21 -8.66 12.96
C LYS A 81 -9.72 -8.93 12.95
N GLU A 82 -10.44 -8.34 11.99
CA GLU A 82 -11.89 -8.52 11.87
C GLU A 82 -12.26 -9.94 11.45
N ILE A 83 -11.53 -10.52 10.49
CA ILE A 83 -11.72 -11.91 10.04
C ILE A 83 -11.51 -12.89 11.18
N ASN A 84 -10.44 -12.72 11.95
CA ASN A 84 -10.16 -13.57 13.10
C ASN A 84 -11.21 -13.42 14.21
N ALA A 85 -11.70 -12.20 14.45
CA ALA A 85 -12.79 -11.97 15.38
C ALA A 85 -14.11 -12.65 14.93
N ALA A 86 -14.28 -12.87 13.63
CA ALA A 86 -15.41 -13.58 13.03
C ALA A 86 -15.21 -15.12 12.92
N GLY A 87 -14.10 -15.69 13.44
CA GLY A 87 -13.81 -17.13 13.41
C GLY A 87 -12.82 -17.58 12.34
N GLY A 88 -12.09 -16.62 11.72
CA GLY A 88 -11.03 -16.90 10.74
C GLY A 88 -11.53 -17.24 9.34
N ILE A 89 -10.73 -17.96 8.58
CA ILE A 89 -11.05 -18.47 7.25
C ILE A 89 -11.24 -19.99 7.33
N ASN A 90 -12.36 -20.50 6.88
CA ASN A 90 -12.71 -21.94 6.97
C ASN A 90 -12.63 -22.50 8.42
N GLY A 91 -12.74 -21.65 9.45
CA GLY A 91 -12.59 -22.01 10.87
C GLY A 91 -11.14 -22.06 11.36
N TYR A 92 -10.17 -21.68 10.53
CA TYR A 92 -8.76 -21.56 10.88
C TYR A 92 -8.39 -20.12 11.22
N GLU A 93 -7.48 -19.93 12.15
CA GLU A 93 -6.84 -18.64 12.41
C GLU A 93 -6.06 -18.16 11.18
N VAL A 94 -6.00 -16.83 10.98
CA VAL A 94 -5.20 -16.20 9.94
C VAL A 94 -4.04 -15.45 10.59
N GLU A 95 -2.81 -15.77 10.21
CA GLU A 95 -1.63 -14.95 10.50
C GLU A 95 -1.25 -14.12 9.27
N TYR A 96 -0.97 -12.84 9.50
CA TYR A 96 -0.44 -11.93 8.49
C TYR A 96 0.92 -11.40 8.91
N LYS A 97 1.89 -11.47 8.01
CA LYS A 97 3.23 -10.93 8.22
C LYS A 97 3.66 -10.14 7.01
N MET A 98 4.12 -8.89 7.23
CA MET A 98 4.61 -8.03 6.16
C MET A 98 6.10 -7.74 6.31
N GLU A 99 6.84 -7.87 5.20
CA GLU A 99 8.28 -7.58 5.10
C GLU A 99 8.51 -6.28 4.32
N ASP A 100 9.57 -5.55 4.70
CA ASP A 100 9.95 -4.27 4.10
C ASP A 100 10.80 -4.49 2.84
N ASP A 101 10.34 -4.02 1.69
CA ASP A 101 11.09 -4.04 0.43
C ASP A 101 11.80 -2.71 0.12
N MET A 102 11.52 -1.65 0.88
CA MET A 102 12.08 -0.31 0.68
C MET A 102 11.91 0.22 -0.76
N HIS A 103 10.88 -0.23 -1.50
CA HIS A 103 10.65 0.06 -2.92
C HIS A 103 11.81 -0.41 -3.83
N ASP A 104 12.45 -1.52 -3.49
CA ASP A 104 13.61 -2.08 -4.18
C ASP A 104 13.33 -3.52 -4.65
N ALA A 105 13.62 -3.80 -5.93
CA ALA A 105 13.32 -5.09 -6.55
C ALA A 105 14.10 -6.26 -5.91
N GLU A 106 15.38 -6.08 -5.58
CA GLU A 106 16.21 -7.14 -4.98
C GLU A 106 15.76 -7.43 -3.55
N LYS A 107 15.46 -6.38 -2.77
CA LYS A 107 14.94 -6.53 -1.40
C LYS A 107 13.57 -7.21 -1.39
N SER A 108 12.71 -6.91 -2.37
CA SER A 108 11.40 -7.54 -2.46
C SER A 108 11.49 -9.05 -2.74
N VAL A 109 12.44 -9.49 -3.58
CA VAL A 109 12.71 -10.92 -3.80
C VAL A 109 13.26 -11.58 -2.54
N ASN A 110 14.13 -10.89 -1.80
CA ASN A 110 14.63 -11.41 -0.52
C ASN A 110 13.50 -11.50 0.53
N ALA A 111 12.61 -10.51 0.60
CA ALA A 111 11.42 -10.53 1.46
C ALA A 111 10.48 -11.70 1.11
N TYR A 112 10.28 -11.97 -0.20
CA TYR A 112 9.53 -13.13 -0.65
C TYR A 112 10.13 -14.45 -0.16
N GLY A 113 11.46 -14.61 -0.28
CA GLY A 113 12.18 -15.77 0.26
C GLY A 113 11.98 -15.94 1.78
N ALA A 114 12.08 -14.85 2.54
CA ALA A 114 11.87 -14.87 3.99
C ALA A 114 10.44 -15.27 4.38
N LEU A 115 9.44 -14.83 3.61
CA LEU A 115 8.05 -15.22 3.83
C LEU A 115 7.79 -16.68 3.46
N LYS A 116 8.45 -17.22 2.42
CA LYS A 116 8.41 -18.67 2.11
C LYS A 116 8.99 -19.47 3.25
N ASP A 117 10.13 -19.08 3.82
CA ASP A 117 10.75 -19.75 4.95
C ASP A 117 9.87 -19.68 6.22
N TRP A 118 9.08 -18.62 6.37
CA TRP A 118 8.06 -18.52 7.42
C TRP A 118 6.86 -19.45 7.17
N GLY A 119 6.71 -19.95 5.95
CA GLY A 119 5.64 -20.87 5.55
C GLY A 119 4.39 -20.17 5.03
N MET A 120 4.52 -19.01 4.36
CA MET A 120 3.37 -18.36 3.73
C MET A 120 2.74 -19.26 2.65
N GLN A 121 1.42 -19.23 2.57
CA GLN A 121 0.63 -19.99 1.60
C GLN A 121 0.03 -19.11 0.50
N MET A 122 -0.19 -17.85 0.80
CA MET A 122 -0.75 -16.84 -0.11
C MET A 122 -0.02 -15.51 0.11
N LEU A 123 0.17 -14.73 -0.95
CA LEU A 123 0.82 -13.42 -0.89
C LEU A 123 -0.17 -12.30 -1.19
N MET A 124 -0.35 -11.35 -0.27
CA MET A 124 -0.99 -10.05 -0.48
C MET A 124 0.10 -8.98 -0.62
N GLY A 125 0.43 -8.63 -1.81
CA GLY A 125 1.56 -7.72 -2.13
C GLY A 125 2.13 -8.02 -3.51
N THR A 126 3.10 -7.30 -4.04
CA THR A 126 3.73 -6.15 -3.40
C THR A 126 2.94 -4.85 -3.63
N VAL A 127 3.41 -3.74 -3.04
CA VAL A 127 2.69 -2.46 -3.06
C VAL A 127 3.00 -1.62 -4.30
N THR A 128 4.29 -1.51 -4.66
CA THR A 128 4.74 -0.69 -5.79
C THR A 128 5.16 -1.55 -6.99
N SER A 129 5.06 -1.00 -8.20
CA SER A 129 5.12 -1.78 -9.45
C SER A 129 6.49 -2.43 -9.73
N VAL A 130 7.60 -1.75 -9.45
CA VAL A 130 8.95 -2.33 -9.68
C VAL A 130 9.20 -3.56 -8.80
N PRO A 131 8.99 -3.51 -7.47
CA PRO A 131 9.02 -4.70 -6.62
C PRO A 131 8.00 -5.77 -7.03
N CYS A 132 6.78 -5.37 -7.42
CA CYS A 132 5.74 -6.29 -7.82
C CYS A 132 6.15 -7.12 -9.03
N THR A 133 6.69 -6.50 -10.05
CA THR A 133 7.20 -7.19 -11.24
C THR A 133 8.30 -8.21 -10.90
N ALA A 134 9.20 -7.86 -9.97
CA ALA A 134 10.26 -8.78 -9.55
C ALA A 134 9.70 -9.99 -8.79
N VAL A 135 8.81 -9.76 -7.81
CA VAL A 135 8.21 -10.83 -6.99
C VAL A 135 7.25 -11.69 -7.80
N SER A 136 6.54 -11.11 -8.79
CA SER A 136 5.62 -11.86 -9.66
C SER A 136 6.30 -13.00 -10.41
N ASN A 137 7.56 -12.81 -10.83
CA ASN A 137 8.33 -13.88 -11.46
C ASN A 137 8.63 -15.03 -10.51
N GLU A 138 8.98 -14.73 -9.25
CA GLU A 138 9.22 -15.76 -8.23
C GLU A 138 7.93 -16.47 -7.83
N ALA A 139 6.84 -15.71 -7.65
CA ALA A 139 5.53 -16.26 -7.35
C ALA A 139 5.01 -17.19 -8.45
N ALA A 140 5.19 -16.82 -9.73
CA ALA A 140 4.82 -17.66 -10.87
C ALA A 140 5.63 -18.95 -10.91
N ASN A 141 6.94 -18.91 -10.63
CA ASN A 141 7.81 -20.11 -10.57
C ASN A 141 7.35 -21.10 -9.50
N ASP A 142 6.83 -20.61 -8.37
CA ASP A 142 6.34 -21.42 -7.26
C ASP A 142 4.85 -21.78 -7.40
N ASN A 143 4.16 -21.31 -8.41
CA ASN A 143 2.68 -21.32 -8.54
C ASN A 143 1.99 -20.74 -7.29
N MET A 144 2.61 -19.73 -6.67
CA MET A 144 2.09 -19.02 -5.50
C MET A 144 0.93 -18.13 -5.92
N PHE A 145 -0.18 -18.17 -5.18
CA PHE A 145 -1.23 -17.17 -5.33
C PHE A 145 -0.74 -15.80 -4.86
N LEU A 146 -0.82 -14.81 -5.72
CA LEU A 146 -0.47 -13.43 -5.44
C LEU A 146 -1.66 -12.52 -5.77
N LEU A 147 -2.06 -11.68 -4.81
CA LEU A 147 -3.02 -10.61 -5.00
C LEU A 147 -2.38 -9.28 -4.59
N THR A 148 -1.96 -8.46 -5.56
CA THR A 148 -1.41 -7.14 -5.23
C THR A 148 -2.53 -6.13 -4.96
N PRO A 149 -2.44 -5.34 -3.88
CA PRO A 149 -3.41 -4.29 -3.62
C PRO A 149 -3.24 -3.10 -4.58
N SER A 150 -1.99 -2.82 -5.04
CA SER A 150 -1.65 -1.57 -5.72
C SER A 150 -0.54 -1.66 -6.79
N GLY A 151 0.01 -2.83 -7.05
CA GLY A 151 0.94 -3.02 -8.17
C GLY A 151 0.21 -2.89 -9.51
N SER A 152 0.26 -1.71 -10.12
CA SER A 152 -0.61 -1.34 -11.24
C SER A 152 0.02 -1.53 -12.62
N ALA A 153 1.35 -1.68 -12.73
CA ALA A 153 2.01 -1.95 -14.01
C ALA A 153 1.54 -3.28 -14.63
N VAL A 154 1.48 -3.33 -15.95
CA VAL A 154 1.03 -4.53 -16.69
C VAL A 154 1.92 -5.72 -16.37
N GLU A 155 3.20 -5.49 -16.17
CA GLU A 155 4.22 -6.50 -15.87
C GLU A 155 3.97 -7.24 -14.56
N CYS A 156 3.23 -6.65 -13.64
CA CYS A 156 2.88 -7.27 -12.35
C CYS A 156 2.09 -8.58 -12.50
N LEU A 157 1.34 -8.76 -13.60
CA LEU A 157 0.49 -9.95 -13.81
C LEU A 157 0.94 -10.84 -14.97
N GLN A 158 2.00 -10.46 -15.71
CA GLN A 158 2.38 -11.18 -16.94
C GLN A 158 3.12 -12.50 -16.71
N ALA A 159 3.71 -12.70 -15.53
CA ALA A 159 4.57 -13.85 -15.26
C ALA A 159 3.80 -15.18 -15.10
N GLY A 160 2.54 -15.15 -14.72
CA GLY A 160 1.74 -16.34 -14.44
C GLY A 160 0.26 -16.03 -14.29
N ASP A 161 -0.54 -17.07 -14.17
CA ASP A 161 -2.00 -16.99 -14.11
C ASP A 161 -2.59 -17.17 -12.69
N THR A 162 -1.71 -17.24 -11.67
CA THR A 162 -2.05 -17.17 -10.24
C THR A 162 -1.90 -15.75 -9.66
N LEU A 163 -1.65 -14.77 -10.55
CA LEU A 163 -1.36 -13.38 -10.20
C LEU A 163 -2.59 -12.50 -10.46
N PHE A 164 -3.01 -11.75 -9.45
CA PHE A 164 -4.18 -10.88 -9.48
C PHE A 164 -3.87 -9.51 -8.88
N ARG A 165 -4.71 -8.51 -9.20
CA ARG A 165 -4.64 -7.19 -8.56
C ARG A 165 -6.01 -6.73 -8.05
N VAL A 166 -6.02 -5.82 -7.07
CA VAL A 166 -7.22 -5.11 -6.62
C VAL A 166 -7.33 -3.73 -7.24
N CYS A 167 -6.20 -3.05 -7.45
CA CYS A 167 -6.15 -1.73 -8.09
C CYS A 167 -6.47 -1.80 -9.60
N PHE A 168 -6.77 -0.65 -10.19
CA PHE A 168 -6.83 -0.51 -11.64
C PHE A 168 -5.43 -0.40 -12.25
N SER A 169 -5.27 -0.86 -13.50
CA SER A 169 -3.95 -0.91 -14.16
C SER A 169 -3.47 0.45 -14.66
N ASP A 170 -2.16 0.57 -14.92
CA ASP A 170 -1.56 1.77 -15.52
C ASP A 170 -2.21 2.20 -16.84
N PRO A 171 -2.52 1.28 -17.79
CA PRO A 171 -3.29 1.63 -18.97
C PRO A 171 -4.63 2.28 -18.64
N ASN A 172 -5.36 1.74 -17.67
CA ASN A 172 -6.67 2.29 -17.27
C ASN A 172 -6.49 3.70 -16.66
N GLN A 173 -5.46 3.93 -15.86
CA GLN A 173 -5.15 5.23 -15.29
C GLN A 173 -4.84 6.26 -16.36
N GLY A 174 -3.98 5.93 -17.32
CA GLY A 174 -3.60 6.82 -18.42
C GLY A 174 -4.80 7.20 -19.29
N ILE A 175 -5.61 6.20 -19.67
CA ILE A 175 -6.83 6.42 -20.47
C ILE A 175 -7.85 7.26 -19.69
N ALA A 176 -8.16 6.89 -18.45
CA ALA A 176 -9.16 7.59 -17.65
C ALA A 176 -8.77 9.04 -17.37
N SER A 177 -7.47 9.32 -17.13
CA SER A 177 -6.96 10.68 -16.95
C SER A 177 -7.17 11.55 -18.18
N ALA A 178 -6.79 11.06 -19.37
CA ALA A 178 -6.97 11.80 -20.62
C ALA A 178 -8.46 12.02 -20.95
N ASP A 179 -9.27 10.97 -20.75
CA ASP A 179 -10.71 11.03 -20.94
C ASP A 179 -11.37 12.06 -20.01
N TYR A 180 -11.02 12.03 -18.73
CA TYR A 180 -11.54 12.98 -17.76
C TYR A 180 -11.19 14.42 -18.12
N ILE A 181 -9.90 14.71 -18.43
CA ILE A 181 -9.43 16.05 -18.80
C ILE A 181 -10.17 16.57 -20.04
N ALA A 182 -10.32 15.74 -21.06
CA ALA A 182 -10.98 16.13 -22.31
C ALA A 182 -12.50 16.29 -22.14
N ASN A 183 -13.18 15.30 -21.55
CA ASN A 183 -14.63 15.26 -21.44
C ASN A 183 -15.17 16.40 -20.53
N ASN A 184 -14.39 16.81 -19.51
CA ASN A 184 -14.76 17.90 -18.61
C ASN A 184 -14.14 19.26 -19.03
N ASN A 185 -13.45 19.34 -20.16
CA ASN A 185 -12.77 20.55 -20.64
C ASN A 185 -11.85 21.19 -19.59
N VAL A 186 -11.11 20.36 -18.82
CA VAL A 186 -10.25 20.82 -17.73
C VAL A 186 -9.10 21.66 -18.28
N ALA A 187 -8.45 21.20 -19.35
CA ALA A 187 -7.37 21.90 -20.05
C ALA A 187 -7.23 21.37 -21.48
N LYS A 188 -6.55 22.13 -22.36
CA LYS A 188 -6.21 21.71 -23.73
C LYS A 188 -4.72 21.49 -23.93
N LYS A 189 -3.88 22.28 -23.27
CA LYS A 189 -2.41 22.22 -23.37
C LYS A 189 -1.81 21.56 -22.14
N ILE A 190 -1.24 20.38 -22.34
CA ILE A 190 -0.78 19.51 -21.26
C ILE A 190 0.75 19.42 -21.27
N GLY A 191 1.39 19.72 -20.14
CA GLY A 191 2.75 19.32 -19.86
C GLY A 191 2.75 18.00 -19.07
N ILE A 192 3.76 17.18 -19.25
CA ILE A 192 3.92 15.91 -18.53
C ILE A 192 5.27 15.93 -17.83
N ILE A 193 5.32 15.52 -16.54
CA ILE A 193 6.56 15.20 -15.83
C ILE A 193 6.45 13.77 -15.34
N PHE A 194 7.38 12.89 -15.74
CA PHE A 194 7.33 11.48 -15.43
C PHE A 194 8.70 10.92 -15.03
N ASN A 195 8.70 9.83 -14.27
CA ASN A 195 9.92 9.10 -13.92
C ASN A 195 10.24 8.04 -14.98
N SER A 196 11.33 8.26 -15.73
CA SER A 196 11.76 7.33 -16.79
C SER A 196 12.43 6.05 -16.27
N SER A 197 12.72 5.98 -14.97
CA SER A 197 13.27 4.79 -14.31
C SER A 197 12.20 3.88 -13.69
N ASP A 198 10.92 4.23 -13.80
CA ASP A 198 9.82 3.52 -13.15
C ASP A 198 8.78 3.04 -14.17
N VAL A 199 8.51 1.74 -14.18
CA VAL A 199 7.53 1.11 -15.08
C VAL A 199 6.11 1.65 -14.85
N TYR A 200 5.72 1.94 -13.61
CA TYR A 200 4.47 2.58 -13.25
C TYR A 200 4.31 3.93 -13.97
N SER A 201 5.29 4.80 -13.79
CA SER A 201 5.27 6.15 -14.35
C SER A 201 5.29 6.16 -15.89
N THR A 202 6.10 5.30 -16.49
CA THR A 202 6.20 5.18 -17.95
C THR A 202 4.95 4.55 -18.55
N GLY A 203 4.39 3.51 -17.93
CA GLY A 203 3.18 2.82 -18.41
C GLY A 203 1.97 3.75 -18.47
N ILE A 204 1.72 4.50 -17.40
CA ILE A 204 0.63 5.50 -17.37
C ILE A 204 0.86 6.60 -18.40
N LYS A 205 2.08 7.18 -18.43
CA LYS A 205 2.43 8.27 -19.37
C LYS A 205 2.21 7.83 -20.82
N ASP A 206 2.61 6.62 -21.20
CA ASP A 206 2.48 6.15 -22.57
C ASP A 206 1.00 6.04 -22.98
N LYS A 207 0.16 5.47 -22.13
CA LYS A 207 -1.28 5.36 -22.40
C LYS A 207 -2.02 6.69 -22.35
N PHE A 208 -1.59 7.58 -21.45
CA PHE A 208 -2.10 8.95 -21.44
C PHE A 208 -1.83 9.67 -22.75
N VAL A 209 -0.60 9.61 -23.29
CA VAL A 209 -0.22 10.26 -24.56
C VAL A 209 -1.02 9.68 -25.73
N GLU A 210 -1.16 8.35 -25.82
CA GLU A 210 -1.98 7.69 -26.83
C GLU A 210 -3.43 8.20 -26.78
N GLN A 211 -4.06 8.19 -25.60
CA GLN A 211 -5.45 8.61 -25.44
C GLN A 211 -5.63 10.13 -25.59
N ALA A 212 -4.67 10.93 -25.15
CA ALA A 212 -4.67 12.37 -25.35
C ALA A 212 -4.77 12.74 -26.84
N ALA A 213 -4.03 12.04 -27.71
CA ALA A 213 -4.10 12.21 -29.15
C ALA A 213 -5.50 11.88 -29.71
N VAL A 214 -6.13 10.79 -29.23
CA VAL A 214 -7.50 10.39 -29.59
C VAL A 214 -8.52 11.48 -29.19
N LYS A 215 -8.32 12.10 -28.02
CA LYS A 215 -9.22 13.13 -27.47
C LYS A 215 -8.91 14.53 -27.96
N GLY A 216 -7.85 14.73 -28.74
CA GLY A 216 -7.47 16.03 -29.26
C GLY A 216 -6.88 16.98 -28.22
N LEU A 217 -6.26 16.44 -27.16
CA LEU A 217 -5.45 17.18 -26.22
C LEU A 217 -4.07 17.44 -26.81
N GLU A 218 -3.51 18.64 -26.60
CA GLU A 218 -2.18 19.03 -27.08
C GLU A 218 -1.13 18.77 -25.99
N ILE A 219 -0.23 17.82 -26.21
CA ILE A 219 0.94 17.61 -25.34
C ILE A 219 2.02 18.61 -25.76
N VAL A 220 2.20 19.69 -24.99
CA VAL A 220 3.13 20.78 -25.33
C VAL A 220 4.57 20.52 -24.87
N ALA A 221 4.75 19.67 -23.84
CA ALA A 221 6.04 19.24 -23.34
C ALA A 221 5.92 17.89 -22.61
N THR A 222 6.96 17.06 -22.73
CA THR A 222 7.10 15.82 -21.96
C THR A 222 8.51 15.80 -21.37
N GLU A 223 8.58 15.89 -20.04
CA GLU A 223 9.80 16.02 -19.27
C GLU A 223 10.06 14.79 -18.43
N ALA A 224 11.26 14.27 -18.51
CA ALA A 224 11.66 13.11 -17.73
C ALA A 224 12.53 13.50 -16.54
N PHE A 225 12.49 12.66 -15.50
CA PHE A 225 13.50 12.56 -14.46
C PHE A 225 13.81 11.09 -14.20
N THR A 226 14.82 10.80 -13.39
CA THR A 226 15.19 9.47 -12.91
C THR A 226 15.19 9.47 -11.39
N ASN A 227 15.23 8.30 -10.75
CA ASN A 227 15.32 8.20 -9.29
C ASN A 227 16.50 9.01 -8.72
N ASP A 228 17.64 9.03 -9.44
CA ASP A 228 18.84 9.78 -9.00
C ASP A 228 18.69 11.31 -9.15
N SER A 229 17.72 11.78 -9.91
CA SER A 229 17.50 13.22 -10.19
C SER A 229 16.17 13.76 -9.64
N ALA A 230 15.51 13.02 -8.76
CA ALA A 230 14.17 13.34 -8.26
C ALA A 230 14.12 14.44 -7.17
N THR A 231 15.02 15.43 -7.21
CA THR A 231 15.10 16.49 -6.19
C THR A 231 14.97 17.92 -6.73
N ASP A 232 15.32 18.15 -8.00
CA ASP A 232 15.22 19.47 -8.64
C ASP A 232 14.51 19.34 -9.99
N PHE A 233 13.34 19.99 -10.09
CA PHE A 233 12.46 19.99 -11.26
C PHE A 233 12.37 21.38 -11.93
N THR A 234 13.25 22.31 -11.54
CA THR A 234 13.22 23.69 -12.03
C THR A 234 13.34 23.77 -13.55
N ALA A 235 14.19 22.93 -14.16
CA ALA A 235 14.37 22.89 -15.60
C ALA A 235 13.10 22.39 -16.33
N GLN A 236 12.51 21.29 -15.86
CA GLN A 236 11.28 20.70 -16.40
C GLN A 236 10.12 21.69 -16.29
N LEU A 237 9.91 22.27 -15.10
CA LEU A 237 8.86 23.28 -14.87
C LEU A 237 9.06 24.53 -15.73
N THR A 238 10.31 25.02 -15.93
CA THR A 238 10.63 26.15 -16.78
C THR A 238 10.24 25.88 -18.24
N ASN A 239 10.59 24.68 -18.76
CA ASN A 239 10.24 24.32 -20.13
C ASN A 239 8.72 24.24 -20.31
N ILE A 240 8.03 23.50 -19.44
CA ILE A 240 6.56 23.35 -19.47
C ILE A 240 5.87 24.73 -19.42
N LYS A 241 6.29 25.60 -18.48
CA LYS A 241 5.76 26.97 -18.36
C LYS A 241 5.97 27.76 -19.64
N SER A 242 7.16 27.68 -20.25
CA SER A 242 7.50 28.41 -21.48
C SER A 242 6.68 27.95 -22.69
N LYS A 243 6.19 26.72 -22.72
CA LYS A 243 5.33 26.14 -23.74
C LYS A 243 3.85 26.45 -23.52
N GLY A 244 3.51 27.13 -22.43
CA GLY A 244 2.15 27.56 -22.12
C GLY A 244 1.22 26.42 -21.73
N ALA A 245 1.72 25.41 -21.01
CA ALA A 245 0.89 24.36 -20.45
C ALA A 245 -0.14 24.96 -19.49
N GLU A 246 -1.38 24.52 -19.62
CA GLU A 246 -2.51 24.84 -18.75
C GLU A 246 -2.64 23.85 -17.59
N LEU A 247 -2.20 22.61 -17.84
CA LEU A 247 -2.20 21.51 -16.89
C LEU A 247 -0.86 20.77 -16.95
N VAL A 248 -0.38 20.32 -15.78
CA VAL A 248 0.76 19.40 -15.66
C VAL A 248 0.27 18.05 -15.16
N PHE A 249 0.43 17.04 -16.01
CA PHE A 249 0.12 15.66 -15.68
C PHE A 249 1.30 15.00 -14.96
N LEU A 250 1.05 14.39 -13.82
CA LEU A 250 2.05 13.84 -12.90
C LEU A 250 1.76 12.36 -12.62
N PRO A 251 2.08 11.42 -13.51
CA PRO A 251 2.00 9.98 -13.25
C PRO A 251 3.20 9.53 -12.41
N ILE A 252 3.27 9.96 -11.17
CA ILE A 252 4.41 9.79 -10.26
C ILE A 252 3.94 9.63 -8.82
N TYR A 253 4.85 9.26 -7.92
CA TYR A 253 4.58 9.14 -6.49
C TYR A 253 4.58 10.49 -5.75
N THR A 254 4.07 10.49 -4.51
CA THR A 254 3.89 11.70 -3.68
C THR A 254 5.20 12.44 -3.38
N ALA A 255 6.31 11.73 -3.14
CA ALA A 255 7.57 12.37 -2.78
C ALA A 255 8.08 13.34 -3.87
N PRO A 256 8.32 12.94 -5.15
CA PRO A 256 8.67 13.87 -6.21
C PRO A 256 7.54 14.88 -6.52
N ALA A 257 6.27 14.48 -6.42
CA ALA A 257 5.15 15.38 -6.67
C ALA A 257 5.11 16.55 -5.69
N SER A 258 5.34 16.32 -4.40
CA SER A 258 5.41 17.35 -3.37
C SER A 258 6.49 18.40 -3.67
N LEU A 259 7.66 17.97 -4.14
CA LEU A 259 8.76 18.84 -4.54
C LEU A 259 8.39 19.66 -5.81
N ILE A 260 7.73 19.04 -6.79
CA ILE A 260 7.24 19.72 -7.98
C ILE A 260 6.26 20.83 -7.61
N LEU A 261 5.30 20.55 -6.71
CA LEU A 261 4.33 21.55 -6.25
C LEU A 261 5.01 22.72 -5.52
N GLN A 262 5.98 22.44 -4.64
CA GLN A 262 6.75 23.47 -3.94
C GLN A 262 7.58 24.33 -4.89
N GLN A 263 8.26 23.72 -5.86
CA GLN A 263 9.10 24.42 -6.82
C GLN A 263 8.25 25.23 -7.80
N ALA A 264 7.13 24.71 -8.28
CA ALA A 264 6.19 25.43 -9.12
C ALA A 264 5.65 26.68 -8.40
N ASN A 265 5.26 26.55 -7.13
CA ASN A 265 4.84 27.69 -6.31
C ASN A 265 5.94 28.75 -6.17
N THR A 266 7.17 28.33 -5.87
CA THR A 266 8.34 29.23 -5.76
C THR A 266 8.61 29.99 -7.07
N MET A 267 8.38 29.34 -8.22
CA MET A 267 8.54 29.92 -9.56
C MET A 267 7.35 30.79 -10.00
N GLY A 268 6.29 30.91 -9.18
CA GLY A 268 5.05 31.57 -9.57
C GLY A 268 4.42 30.91 -10.80
N PHE A 269 4.47 29.58 -10.88
CA PHE A 269 3.83 28.77 -11.90
C PHE A 269 2.68 27.98 -11.28
N ALA A 270 1.44 28.32 -11.62
CA ALA A 270 0.24 27.76 -11.02
C ALA A 270 -0.67 27.13 -12.09
N PRO A 271 -0.24 26.06 -12.78
CA PRO A 271 -1.09 25.29 -13.66
C PRO A 271 -2.06 24.43 -12.83
N ILE A 272 -3.02 23.79 -13.50
CA ILE A 272 -3.74 22.68 -12.89
C ILE A 272 -2.76 21.49 -12.78
N PHE A 273 -2.67 20.85 -11.63
CA PHE A 273 -1.93 19.59 -11.48
C PHE A 273 -2.92 18.43 -11.45
N PHE A 274 -2.61 17.39 -12.22
CA PHE A 274 -3.41 16.18 -12.30
C PHE A 274 -2.49 14.95 -12.19
N GLY A 275 -2.76 14.07 -11.24
CA GLY A 275 -2.01 12.84 -11.05
C GLY A 275 -2.89 11.61 -11.10
N CYS A 276 -2.27 10.49 -10.80
CA CYS A 276 -2.88 9.16 -10.73
C CYS A 276 -3.00 8.70 -9.27
N ASP A 277 -3.22 7.41 -9.05
CA ASP A 277 -3.29 6.81 -7.71
C ASP A 277 -2.06 7.11 -6.85
N GLY A 278 -0.86 7.16 -7.47
CA GLY A 278 0.38 7.50 -6.78
C GLY A 278 0.42 8.89 -6.12
N LEU A 279 -0.55 9.78 -6.39
CA LEU A 279 -0.69 11.03 -5.67
C LEU A 279 -1.59 10.93 -4.43
N ASP A 280 -2.29 9.81 -4.24
CA ASP A 280 -3.10 9.62 -3.03
C ASP A 280 -2.20 9.51 -1.79
N GLY A 281 -2.50 10.34 -0.79
CA GLY A 281 -1.65 10.57 0.37
C GLY A 281 -0.77 11.81 0.30
N ILE A 282 -0.82 12.61 -0.79
CA ILE A 282 -0.01 13.85 -0.94
C ILE A 282 -0.21 14.82 0.23
N LEU A 283 -1.39 14.86 0.83
CA LEU A 283 -1.69 15.69 1.99
C LEU A 283 -0.97 15.26 3.28
N SER A 284 -0.45 14.03 3.30
CA SER A 284 0.21 13.42 4.46
C SER A 284 1.73 13.31 4.30
N VAL A 285 2.30 13.86 3.22
CA VAL A 285 3.76 13.86 3.01
C VAL A 285 4.44 14.70 4.09
N GLU A 286 5.44 14.12 4.73
CA GLU A 286 6.17 14.78 5.81
C GLU A 286 6.87 16.06 5.33
N ASN A 287 6.78 17.14 6.11
CA ASN A 287 7.35 18.45 5.81
C ASN A 287 6.82 19.12 4.51
N PHE A 288 5.71 18.63 3.95
CA PHE A 288 5.04 19.27 2.82
C PHE A 288 3.95 20.23 3.30
N ASP A 289 3.91 21.42 2.72
CA ASP A 289 2.80 22.36 2.95
C ASP A 289 1.58 21.88 2.15
N ALA A 290 0.66 21.20 2.81
CA ALA A 290 -0.53 20.62 2.19
C ALA A 290 -1.41 21.67 1.48
N SER A 291 -1.30 22.98 1.83
CA SER A 291 -2.02 24.04 1.11
C SER A 291 -1.60 24.19 -0.35
N LEU A 292 -0.39 23.71 -0.71
CA LEU A 292 0.10 23.68 -2.08
C LEU A 292 -0.58 22.62 -2.94
N ALA A 293 -1.26 21.67 -2.31
CA ALA A 293 -2.07 20.66 -3.01
C ALA A 293 -3.50 21.14 -3.28
N GLU A 294 -3.88 22.34 -2.86
CA GLU A 294 -5.22 22.89 -3.16
C GLU A 294 -5.48 22.93 -4.68
N GLY A 295 -6.57 22.33 -5.11
CA GLY A 295 -6.94 22.24 -6.51
C GLY A 295 -6.27 21.11 -7.31
N VAL A 296 -5.32 20.39 -6.74
CA VAL A 296 -4.74 19.18 -7.35
C VAL A 296 -5.83 18.14 -7.56
N MET A 297 -5.80 17.48 -8.70
CA MET A 297 -6.71 16.40 -9.07
C MET A 297 -5.94 15.08 -9.15
N LEU A 298 -6.59 13.97 -8.79
CA LEU A 298 -5.98 12.65 -8.89
C LEU A 298 -7.06 11.57 -9.10
N LEU A 299 -6.61 10.36 -9.42
CA LEU A 299 -7.47 9.19 -9.52
C LEU A 299 -7.43 8.40 -8.21
N THR A 300 -8.59 8.05 -7.66
CA THR A 300 -8.71 7.17 -6.49
C THR A 300 -10.08 6.49 -6.48
N PRO A 301 -10.19 5.22 -6.07
CA PRO A 301 -11.47 4.56 -5.87
C PRO A 301 -12.08 4.89 -4.50
N PHE A 302 -11.33 5.54 -3.61
CA PHE A 302 -11.66 5.71 -2.19
C PHE A 302 -11.64 7.17 -1.76
N VAL A 303 -12.65 7.56 -0.99
CA VAL A 303 -12.75 8.89 -0.37
C VAL A 303 -13.13 8.70 1.11
N ALA A 304 -12.22 9.03 2.01
CA ALA A 304 -12.37 8.72 3.45
C ALA A 304 -13.58 9.39 4.14
N ASN A 305 -14.10 10.48 3.58
CA ASN A 305 -15.29 11.18 4.07
C ASN A 305 -16.59 10.76 3.38
N ALA A 306 -16.59 9.70 2.60
CA ALA A 306 -17.82 9.11 2.04
C ALA A 306 -18.73 8.60 3.16
N THR A 307 -20.05 8.61 2.91
CA THR A 307 -21.07 8.36 3.93
C THR A 307 -21.71 6.97 3.85
N ASP A 308 -21.28 6.14 2.94
CA ASP A 308 -21.73 4.75 2.87
C ASP A 308 -21.20 3.95 4.08
N ALA A 309 -21.94 2.89 4.43
CA ALA A 309 -21.67 2.15 5.66
C ALA A 309 -20.32 1.41 5.63
N ALA A 310 -19.86 0.93 4.46
CA ALA A 310 -18.60 0.22 4.32
C ALA A 310 -17.43 1.17 4.61
N THR A 311 -17.41 2.34 3.96
CA THR A 311 -16.39 3.37 4.19
C THR A 311 -16.39 3.86 5.65
N VAL A 312 -17.55 4.17 6.22
CA VAL A 312 -17.66 4.65 7.62
C VAL A 312 -17.10 3.62 8.60
N ASN A 313 -17.42 2.34 8.43
CA ASN A 313 -16.93 1.27 9.31
C ASN A 313 -15.42 1.06 9.15
N PHE A 314 -14.93 1.02 7.91
CA PHE A 314 -13.50 0.90 7.62
C PHE A 314 -12.71 2.06 8.25
N VAL A 315 -13.10 3.31 8.01
CA VAL A 315 -12.44 4.50 8.56
C VAL A 315 -12.42 4.47 10.08
N LYS A 316 -13.52 4.05 10.71
CA LYS A 316 -13.60 3.91 12.17
C LYS A 316 -12.61 2.86 12.68
N GLY A 317 -12.62 1.66 12.11
CA GLY A 317 -11.71 0.58 12.52
C GLY A 317 -10.24 0.93 12.26
N PHE A 318 -9.95 1.58 11.13
CA PHE A 318 -8.60 2.00 10.78
C PHE A 318 -8.01 3.00 11.78
N LYS A 319 -8.79 4.00 12.22
CA LYS A 319 -8.39 4.99 13.22
C LYS A 319 -8.13 4.39 14.62
N GLU A 320 -8.63 3.19 14.89
CA GLU A 320 -8.35 2.48 16.15
C GLU A 320 -6.96 1.81 16.16
N ILE A 321 -6.38 1.54 14.97
CA ILE A 321 -5.12 0.78 14.86
C ILE A 321 -3.98 1.56 14.21
N SER A 322 -4.25 2.68 13.55
CA SER A 322 -3.26 3.44 12.81
C SER A 322 -3.50 4.95 12.83
N ASP A 323 -2.46 5.67 12.44
CA ASP A 323 -2.46 7.12 12.23
C ASP A 323 -3.28 7.48 10.98
N GLU A 324 -4.05 8.57 11.03
CA GLU A 324 -4.85 9.06 9.89
C GLU A 324 -4.02 9.37 8.64
N LYS A 325 -2.74 9.67 8.80
CA LYS A 325 -1.84 9.93 7.67
C LYS A 325 -1.71 8.76 6.69
N TYR A 326 -2.01 7.53 7.14
CA TYR A 326 -2.01 6.34 6.31
C TYR A 326 -3.40 5.96 5.76
N LEU A 327 -4.43 6.75 6.07
CA LEU A 327 -5.80 6.52 5.60
C LEU A 327 -5.97 7.07 4.18
N ASN A 328 -5.70 6.23 3.21
CA ASN A 328 -5.79 6.52 1.78
C ASN A 328 -6.29 5.27 1.02
N GLN A 329 -6.35 5.33 -0.32
CA GLN A 329 -6.82 4.21 -1.13
C GLN A 329 -5.99 2.93 -0.93
N PHE A 330 -4.69 3.03 -0.66
CA PHE A 330 -3.81 1.86 -0.50
C PHE A 330 -4.19 1.04 0.74
N ALA A 331 -4.62 1.70 1.81
CA ALA A 331 -5.17 1.02 2.98
C ALA A 331 -6.50 0.33 2.66
N ALA A 332 -7.38 1.00 1.92
CA ALA A 332 -8.68 0.47 1.52
C ALA A 332 -8.54 -0.69 0.51
N ASP A 333 -7.62 -0.58 -0.46
CA ASP A 333 -7.34 -1.66 -1.41
C ASP A 333 -6.74 -2.90 -0.73
N ALA A 334 -5.86 -2.72 0.27
CA ALA A 334 -5.31 -3.83 1.05
C ALA A 334 -6.37 -4.51 1.92
N TYR A 335 -7.26 -3.73 2.52
CA TYR A 335 -8.40 -4.26 3.26
C TYR A 335 -9.29 -5.12 2.35
N ASP A 336 -9.66 -4.61 1.17
CA ASP A 336 -10.43 -5.36 0.18
C ASP A 336 -9.67 -6.58 -0.35
N ALA A 337 -8.34 -6.49 -0.53
CA ALA A 337 -7.49 -7.62 -0.95
C ALA A 337 -7.57 -8.79 0.03
N ILE A 338 -7.47 -8.52 1.34
CA ILE A 338 -7.58 -9.58 2.36
C ILE A 338 -8.98 -10.19 2.38
N TYR A 339 -10.05 -9.39 2.19
CA TYR A 339 -11.41 -9.92 2.07
C TYR A 339 -11.63 -10.72 0.77
N ALA A 340 -10.97 -10.34 -0.34
CA ALA A 340 -10.97 -11.14 -1.57
C ALA A 340 -10.24 -12.47 -1.37
N ILE A 341 -9.07 -12.47 -0.70
CA ILE A 341 -8.36 -13.70 -0.31
C ILE A 341 -9.24 -14.58 0.55
N LYS A 342 -9.93 -14.01 1.56
CA LYS A 342 -10.88 -14.75 2.40
C LYS A 342 -11.96 -15.42 1.56
N ALA A 343 -12.63 -14.67 0.71
CA ALA A 343 -13.73 -15.18 -0.12
C ALA A 343 -13.27 -16.30 -1.07
N ALA A 344 -12.09 -16.13 -1.70
CA ALA A 344 -11.51 -17.14 -2.58
C ALA A 344 -11.07 -18.39 -1.79
N ALA A 345 -10.41 -18.22 -0.63
CA ALA A 345 -9.95 -19.33 0.20
C ALA A 345 -11.12 -20.13 0.78
N GLU A 346 -12.22 -19.48 1.15
CA GLU A 346 -13.44 -20.16 1.58
C GLU A 346 -14.09 -20.95 0.44
N LYS A 347 -14.17 -20.34 -0.74
CA LYS A 347 -14.69 -21.00 -1.96
C LYS A 347 -13.85 -22.20 -2.36
N ALA A 348 -12.52 -22.09 -2.26
CA ALA A 348 -11.54 -23.12 -2.59
C ALA A 348 -11.37 -24.17 -1.49
N ASN A 349 -11.95 -23.97 -0.31
CA ASN A 349 -11.73 -24.78 0.90
C ASN A 349 -10.25 -24.93 1.24
N VAL A 350 -9.48 -23.83 1.20
CA VAL A 350 -8.05 -23.83 1.56
C VAL A 350 -7.86 -24.24 3.01
N THR A 351 -6.84 -25.09 3.27
CA THR A 351 -6.46 -25.57 4.59
C THR A 351 -4.96 -25.35 4.84
N PRO A 352 -4.51 -25.32 6.10
CA PRO A 352 -3.09 -25.15 6.44
C PRO A 352 -2.16 -26.25 5.90
N GLU A 353 -2.70 -27.43 5.56
CA GLU A 353 -1.94 -28.58 5.07
C GLU A 353 -1.75 -28.55 3.53
N MET A 354 -2.44 -27.69 2.82
CA MET A 354 -2.27 -27.54 1.37
C MET A 354 -0.89 -26.96 1.08
N ASP A 355 -0.20 -27.56 0.11
CA ASP A 355 1.04 -26.96 -0.39
C ASP A 355 0.76 -25.69 -1.21
N VAL A 356 1.81 -24.89 -1.43
CA VAL A 356 1.73 -23.58 -2.09
C VAL A 356 1.14 -23.70 -3.49
N ALA A 357 1.60 -24.67 -4.29
CA ALA A 357 1.17 -24.82 -5.68
C ALA A 357 -0.30 -25.26 -5.77
N ALA A 358 -0.72 -26.21 -4.94
CA ALA A 358 -2.12 -26.63 -4.87
C ALA A 358 -3.03 -25.49 -4.37
N THR A 359 -2.55 -24.68 -3.42
CA THR A 359 -3.25 -23.47 -2.97
C THR A 359 -3.38 -22.47 -4.12
N GLY A 360 -2.31 -22.23 -4.89
CA GLY A 360 -2.31 -21.35 -6.05
C GLY A 360 -3.36 -21.73 -7.08
N ASP A 361 -3.40 -23.00 -7.49
CA ASP A 361 -4.39 -23.52 -8.45
C ASP A 361 -5.83 -23.37 -7.93
N ALA A 362 -6.07 -23.70 -6.66
CA ALA A 362 -7.40 -23.62 -6.06
C ALA A 362 -7.88 -22.17 -5.91
N MET A 363 -6.98 -21.27 -5.47
CA MET A 363 -7.27 -19.84 -5.33
C MET A 363 -7.53 -19.17 -6.67
N LYS A 364 -6.72 -19.48 -7.70
CA LYS A 364 -6.94 -19.00 -9.07
C LYS A 364 -8.33 -19.36 -9.58
N ALA A 365 -8.73 -20.63 -9.44
CA ALA A 365 -10.05 -21.06 -9.88
C ALA A 365 -11.18 -20.32 -9.12
N ALA A 366 -11.00 -20.15 -7.81
CA ALA A 366 -11.97 -19.46 -6.97
C ALA A 366 -12.10 -17.96 -7.29
N MET A 367 -10.99 -17.27 -7.58
CA MET A 367 -10.98 -15.84 -7.93
C MET A 367 -11.88 -15.52 -9.13
N LEU A 368 -11.99 -16.42 -10.09
CA LEU A 368 -12.85 -16.24 -11.27
C LEU A 368 -14.36 -16.41 -10.98
N GLU A 369 -14.70 -16.89 -9.79
CA GLU A 369 -16.09 -17.21 -9.42
C GLU A 369 -16.60 -16.39 -8.22
N ILE A 370 -15.74 -15.60 -7.59
CA ILE A 370 -16.15 -14.74 -6.47
C ILE A 370 -16.53 -13.34 -6.94
N SER A 371 -17.31 -12.68 -6.09
CA SER A 371 -17.56 -11.24 -6.14
C SER A 371 -17.54 -10.70 -4.73
N ILE A 372 -16.91 -9.54 -4.51
CA ILE A 372 -16.89 -8.89 -3.20
C ILE A 372 -17.50 -7.49 -3.27
N ASP A 373 -18.15 -7.09 -2.20
CA ASP A 373 -18.51 -5.70 -1.94
C ASP A 373 -17.43 -5.13 -1.00
N GLY A 374 -16.51 -4.38 -1.58
CA GLY A 374 -15.39 -3.77 -0.88
C GLY A 374 -15.62 -2.30 -0.53
N VAL A 375 -14.67 -1.72 0.18
CA VAL A 375 -14.62 -0.28 0.48
C VAL A 375 -14.28 0.53 -0.76
N THR A 376 -13.52 -0.07 -1.69
CA THR A 376 -13.07 0.59 -2.92
C THR A 376 -14.00 0.33 -4.12
N GLY A 377 -15.03 -0.49 -3.97
CA GLY A 377 -16.02 -0.79 -5.00
C GLY A 377 -16.99 -1.88 -4.58
N ALA A 378 -18.17 -1.87 -5.16
CA ALA A 378 -19.17 -2.91 -4.97
C ALA A 378 -19.15 -3.89 -6.15
N GLY A 379 -19.39 -5.17 -5.87
CA GLY A 379 -19.48 -6.22 -6.90
C GLY A 379 -18.17 -6.44 -7.65
N ILE A 380 -17.01 -6.29 -6.99
CA ILE A 380 -15.70 -6.48 -7.62
C ILE A 380 -15.53 -7.95 -7.99
N THR A 381 -15.24 -8.21 -9.26
CA THR A 381 -14.95 -9.53 -9.85
C THR A 381 -13.62 -9.48 -10.59
N TRP A 382 -13.07 -10.65 -10.95
CA TRP A 382 -11.78 -10.75 -11.63
C TRP A 382 -11.89 -11.53 -12.94
N THR A 383 -11.08 -11.10 -13.91
CA THR A 383 -10.90 -11.82 -15.18
C THR A 383 -9.80 -12.88 -15.07
N ALA A 384 -9.68 -13.73 -16.09
CA ALA A 384 -8.61 -14.72 -16.17
C ALA A 384 -7.21 -14.10 -16.30
N ASP A 385 -7.11 -12.84 -16.71
CA ASP A 385 -5.87 -12.07 -16.77
C ASP A 385 -5.53 -11.39 -15.43
N GLY A 386 -6.28 -11.69 -14.36
CA GLY A 386 -6.06 -11.17 -13.01
C GLY A 386 -6.56 -9.73 -12.78
N GLU A 387 -7.24 -9.13 -13.75
CA GLU A 387 -7.72 -7.75 -13.69
C GLU A 387 -9.08 -7.65 -12.96
N PRO A 388 -9.24 -6.66 -12.05
CA PRO A 388 -10.52 -6.43 -11.38
C PRO A 388 -11.50 -5.65 -12.24
N SER A 389 -12.79 -5.81 -11.99
CA SER A 389 -13.87 -4.98 -12.58
C SER A 389 -13.98 -3.63 -11.85
N LYS A 390 -12.88 -2.88 -11.76
CA LYS A 390 -12.80 -1.60 -11.03
C LYS A 390 -12.43 -0.47 -11.98
N GLU A 391 -13.12 0.66 -11.84
CA GLU A 391 -12.89 1.85 -12.66
C GLU A 391 -12.27 2.97 -11.82
N PRO A 392 -11.23 3.68 -12.32
CA PRO A 392 -10.67 4.83 -11.64
C PRO A 392 -11.66 6.00 -11.64
N LYS A 393 -11.71 6.74 -10.52
CA LYS A 393 -12.54 7.94 -10.36
C LYS A 393 -11.64 9.13 -10.09
N ALA A 394 -11.94 10.27 -10.73
CA ALA A 394 -11.24 11.51 -10.45
C ALA A 394 -11.79 12.16 -9.18
N VAL A 395 -10.90 12.70 -8.37
CA VAL A 395 -11.21 13.56 -7.23
C VAL A 395 -10.38 14.83 -7.32
N LYS A 396 -10.80 15.85 -6.57
CA LYS A 396 -10.08 17.11 -6.43
C LYS A 396 -9.83 17.42 -4.97
N ILE A 397 -8.68 17.97 -4.64
CA ILE A 397 -8.38 18.45 -3.30
C ILE A 397 -9.01 19.85 -3.15
N VAL A 398 -9.88 20.00 -2.15
CA VAL A 398 -10.54 21.26 -1.82
C VAL A 398 -10.55 21.40 -0.30
N ASN A 399 -9.98 22.49 0.21
CA ASN A 399 -9.84 22.75 1.65
C ASN A 399 -9.15 21.61 2.41
N GLY A 400 -8.19 20.94 1.77
CA GLY A 400 -7.45 19.83 2.37
C GLY A 400 -8.20 18.49 2.41
N GLU A 401 -9.31 18.36 1.68
CA GLU A 401 -10.08 17.10 1.58
C GLU A 401 -10.25 16.67 0.13
N TYR A 402 -10.38 15.35 -0.08
CA TYR A 402 -10.72 14.80 -1.39
C TYR A 402 -12.24 14.92 -1.60
N VAL A 403 -12.62 15.57 -2.67
CA VAL A 403 -14.02 15.72 -3.06
C VAL A 403 -14.23 15.23 -4.49
N ALA A 404 -15.39 14.64 -4.76
CA ALA A 404 -15.79 14.34 -6.12
C ALA A 404 -15.95 15.68 -6.89
N PRO A 405 -15.37 15.81 -8.09
CA PRO A 405 -15.40 17.05 -8.86
C PRO A 405 -16.75 17.30 -9.52
#